data_9c7b8dee90b3923ecf5ba6def2bce1cd
#
_entry.id   9c7b8dee90b3923ecf5ba6def2bce1cd
#
_cell.length_a   1.000
_cell.length_b   1.000
_cell.length_c   1.000
_cell.angle_alpha   90.00
_cell.angle_beta   90.00
_cell.angle_gamma   90.00
#
_symmetry.space_group_name_H-M   'P 1'
#
loop_
_entity.id
_entity.type
_entity.pdbx_description
1 polymer ?
#
loop_
_entity_poly.entity_id
_entity_poly.type
_entity_poly.pdbx_seq_one_letter_code
_entity_poly.pdbx_strand_id
1 'polypeptide(L)'
;GAVRRPDAWSAPPLNGLAGLRRWFAAEVGGTVTQNDVLVMGGGQAALAHAFRALAAPGGPVLVETPTYPGALAAARAAGLRVVAVPIDEEGVRPELLAEAFALTGARVFYCQPTLHNPTGATLPRHRREEVLAVARAAGAFVIEDDYAAYFAAGRVPPPLVTLDAHGTVVHVRSLSKISAASLRIAGVIARGPAAHRLRAVQAVDSFFVARPLQEAALEFIGSPAWRRHLAEVQREVVSRQRALLTALARHAPAARVHLVPRGGMHLWVRLPQEVDEASLVEAARLNGVLVSPGRIYYPSEPPGPRLRLTHTAAAGAADLEEGVRRLGAVLAQGAGGTEAAGTRGTGA
;
A
#
# COMPACT_ATOMS: atom_id res chain seq x y z
N GLY A 1 21.83 -4.07 23.91
CA GLY A 1 21.11 -3.67 22.73
C GLY A 1 21.42 -2.24 22.30
N ALA A 2 20.80 -1.77 21.25
CA ALA A 2 21.07 -0.50 20.55
C ALA A 2 21.17 0.74 21.46
N VAL A 3 20.28 0.86 22.44
CA VAL A 3 20.21 2.02 23.34
C VAL A 3 21.31 2.09 24.41
N ARG A 4 22.14 1.05 24.55
CA ARG A 4 23.25 1.00 25.52
C ARG A 4 24.58 1.46 24.94
N ARG A 5 24.65 1.77 23.67
CA ARG A 5 25.87 2.28 23.03
C ARG A 5 26.11 3.72 23.45
N PRO A 6 27.37 4.14 23.67
CA PRO A 6 27.67 5.52 24.10
C PRO A 6 27.16 6.59 23.13
N ASP A 7 27.14 6.27 21.84
CA ASP A 7 26.72 7.18 20.77
C ASP A 7 25.24 7.04 20.36
N ALA A 8 24.46 6.16 21.04
CA ALA A 8 23.07 5.88 20.68
C ALA A 8 22.15 7.12 20.69
N TRP A 9 22.52 8.14 21.45
CA TRP A 9 21.75 9.37 21.65
C TRP A 9 22.32 10.57 20.88
N SER A 10 23.41 10.37 20.13
CA SER A 10 23.95 11.42 19.26
C SER A 10 23.11 11.57 17.99
N ALA A 11 23.13 12.77 17.38
CA ALA A 11 22.45 13.01 16.11
C ALA A 11 23.03 12.11 15.01
N PRO A 12 22.20 11.36 14.29
CA PRO A 12 22.63 10.62 13.14
C PRO A 12 22.82 11.55 11.93
N PRO A 13 23.48 11.09 10.85
CA PRO A 13 23.44 11.82 9.57
C PRO A 13 22.00 12.08 9.11
N LEU A 14 21.74 13.23 8.48
CA LEU A 14 20.40 13.61 8.01
C LEU A 14 19.73 12.55 7.13
N ASN A 15 20.52 11.90 6.27
CA ASN A 15 20.03 10.83 5.40
C ASN A 15 19.97 9.44 6.07
N GLY A 16 20.29 9.34 7.36
CA GLY A 16 20.26 8.12 8.15
C GLY A 16 21.59 7.36 8.20
N LEU A 17 21.63 6.34 9.07
CA LEU A 17 22.83 5.53 9.31
C LEU A 17 23.28 4.80 8.04
N ALA A 18 24.59 4.85 7.77
CA ALA A 18 25.19 4.24 6.57
C ALA A 18 24.88 2.73 6.44
N GLY A 19 24.90 1.99 7.57
CA GLY A 19 24.55 0.57 7.59
C GLY A 19 23.13 0.30 7.11
N LEU A 20 22.16 1.10 7.56
CA LEU A 20 20.77 0.98 7.17
C LEU A 20 20.55 1.35 5.70
N ARG A 21 21.20 2.40 5.22
CA ARG A 21 21.17 2.80 3.81
C ARG A 21 21.77 1.72 2.90
N ARG A 22 22.90 1.11 3.27
CA ARG A 22 23.49 -0.02 2.53
C ARG A 22 22.54 -1.20 2.47
N TRP A 23 21.87 -1.50 3.58
CA TRP A 23 20.93 -2.61 3.64
C TRP A 23 19.74 -2.38 2.69
N PHE A 24 19.09 -1.21 2.74
CA PHE A 24 17.99 -0.90 1.81
C PHE A 24 18.43 -0.92 0.35
N ALA A 25 19.62 -0.43 0.03
CA ALA A 25 20.18 -0.48 -1.32
C ALA A 25 20.33 -1.94 -1.80
N ALA A 26 20.86 -2.82 -0.95
CA ALA A 26 21.03 -4.24 -1.26
C ALA A 26 19.68 -4.98 -1.42
N GLU A 27 18.68 -4.65 -0.58
CA GLU A 27 17.33 -5.23 -0.65
C GLU A 27 16.59 -4.85 -1.94
N VAL A 28 16.75 -3.63 -2.42
CA VAL A 28 16.14 -3.17 -3.67
C VAL A 28 16.92 -3.69 -4.87
N GLY A 29 18.24 -3.71 -4.77
CA GLY A 29 19.13 -4.28 -5.80
C GLY A 29 19.34 -3.38 -7.02
N GLY A 30 19.68 -4.00 -8.15
CA GLY A 30 19.99 -3.28 -9.38
C GLY A 30 21.21 -2.39 -9.25
N THR A 31 21.12 -1.15 -9.73
CA THR A 31 22.19 -0.14 -9.65
C THR A 31 22.04 0.79 -8.44
N VAL A 32 21.15 0.47 -7.49
CA VAL A 32 20.90 1.29 -6.30
C VAL A 32 22.10 1.23 -5.35
N THR A 33 22.56 2.40 -4.90
CA THR A 33 23.66 2.54 -3.94
C THR A 33 23.17 3.15 -2.63
N GLN A 34 23.97 3.05 -1.58
CA GLN A 34 23.64 3.71 -0.30
C GLN A 34 23.48 5.23 -0.41
N ASN A 35 24.03 5.87 -1.44
CA ASN A 35 23.95 7.32 -1.65
C ASN A 35 22.60 7.75 -2.23
N ASP A 36 21.87 6.80 -2.82
CA ASP A 36 20.51 7.00 -3.34
C ASP A 36 19.44 6.87 -2.25
N VAL A 37 19.81 6.41 -1.03
CA VAL A 37 18.90 6.07 0.05
C VAL A 37 18.82 7.18 1.11
N LEU A 38 17.58 7.56 1.48
CA LEU A 38 17.25 8.35 2.65
C LEU A 38 16.45 7.49 3.63
N VAL A 39 16.74 7.60 4.93
CA VAL A 39 15.95 6.94 5.99
C VAL A 39 14.90 7.91 6.49
N MET A 40 13.63 7.48 6.48
CA MET A 40 12.48 8.28 6.89
C MET A 40 11.64 7.57 7.96
N GLY A 41 10.79 8.32 8.66
CA GLY A 41 9.94 7.88 9.77
C GLY A 41 8.77 6.97 9.36
N GLY A 42 9.03 5.96 8.51
CA GLY A 42 8.03 5.03 7.98
C GLY A 42 7.39 5.49 6.68
N GLY A 43 6.67 4.57 6.01
CA GLY A 43 6.11 4.81 4.67
C GLY A 43 5.17 6.00 4.58
N GLN A 44 4.30 6.21 5.58
CA GLN A 44 3.36 7.34 5.56
C GLN A 44 4.06 8.70 5.58
N ALA A 45 5.09 8.86 6.41
CA ALA A 45 5.89 10.09 6.42
C ALA A 45 6.65 10.25 5.09
N ALA A 46 7.20 9.17 4.55
CA ALA A 46 7.89 9.18 3.27
C ALA A 46 6.96 9.63 2.12
N LEU A 47 5.72 9.15 2.08
CA LEU A 47 4.73 9.56 1.08
C LEU A 47 4.38 11.05 1.24
N ALA A 48 4.13 11.53 2.46
CA ALA A 48 3.84 12.93 2.71
C ALA A 48 4.99 13.85 2.28
N HIS A 49 6.25 13.45 2.54
CA HIS A 49 7.43 14.17 2.07
C HIS A 49 7.55 14.14 0.54
N ALA A 50 7.30 12.97 -0.09
CA ALA A 50 7.40 12.82 -1.54
C ALA A 50 6.37 13.70 -2.26
N PHE A 51 5.12 13.75 -1.81
CA PHE A 51 4.11 14.63 -2.40
C PHE A 51 4.49 16.10 -2.30
N ARG A 52 4.96 16.58 -1.13
CA ARG A 52 5.40 17.97 -0.96
C ARG A 52 6.67 18.31 -1.73
N ALA A 53 7.58 17.34 -1.89
CA ALA A 53 8.84 17.57 -2.59
C ALA A 53 8.68 17.62 -4.11
N LEU A 54 7.75 16.84 -4.66
CA LEU A 54 7.69 16.59 -6.10
C LEU A 54 6.57 17.35 -6.82
N ALA A 55 5.43 17.58 -6.13
CA ALA A 55 4.30 18.29 -6.71
C ALA A 55 4.32 19.79 -6.38
N ALA A 56 3.82 20.60 -7.30
CA ALA A 56 3.58 22.02 -7.03
C ALA A 56 2.36 22.19 -6.10
N PRO A 57 2.37 23.16 -5.18
CA PRO A 57 1.19 23.46 -4.35
C PRO A 57 -0.05 23.72 -5.20
N GLY A 58 -1.19 23.09 -4.84
CA GLY A 58 -2.44 23.18 -5.62
C GLY A 58 -2.45 22.35 -6.91
N GLY A 59 -1.29 21.80 -7.30
CA GLY A 59 -1.15 21.06 -8.55
C GLY A 59 -1.84 19.69 -8.55
N PRO A 60 -2.04 19.09 -9.73
CA PRO A 60 -2.60 17.75 -9.85
C PRO A 60 -1.56 16.67 -9.52
N VAL A 61 -2.03 15.62 -8.86
CA VAL A 61 -1.31 14.35 -8.67
C VAL A 61 -2.17 13.21 -9.18
N LEU A 62 -1.59 12.37 -10.05
CA LEU A 62 -2.26 11.17 -10.52
C LEU A 62 -2.09 10.06 -9.49
N VAL A 63 -3.16 9.30 -9.24
CA VAL A 63 -3.17 8.14 -8.36
C VAL A 63 -3.96 7.01 -8.99
N GLU A 64 -3.61 5.78 -8.71
CA GLU A 64 -4.41 4.62 -9.08
C GLU A 64 -5.81 4.68 -8.45
N THR A 65 -6.83 4.13 -9.10
CA THR A 65 -8.17 4.01 -8.53
C THR A 65 -8.72 2.60 -8.71
N PRO A 66 -9.04 1.90 -7.60
CA PRO A 66 -8.85 2.30 -6.20
C PRO A 66 -7.38 2.41 -5.81
N THR A 67 -7.07 3.01 -4.64
CA THR A 67 -5.71 3.13 -4.13
C THR A 67 -5.66 3.19 -2.59
N TYR A 68 -4.46 3.26 -2.01
CA TYR A 68 -4.24 3.34 -0.57
C TYR A 68 -4.79 4.65 0.03
N PRO A 69 -5.73 4.60 0.99
CA PRO A 69 -6.33 5.81 1.58
C PRO A 69 -5.32 6.73 2.26
N GLY A 70 -4.23 6.18 2.81
CA GLY A 70 -3.16 6.97 3.42
C GLY A 70 -2.41 7.83 2.42
N ALA A 71 -2.27 7.39 1.16
CA ALA A 71 -1.71 8.21 0.09
C ALA A 71 -2.68 9.33 -0.33
N LEU A 72 -3.99 9.01 -0.43
CA LEU A 72 -5.02 10.04 -0.69
C LEU A 72 -5.01 11.13 0.39
N ALA A 73 -4.95 10.73 1.66
CA ALA A 73 -4.88 11.66 2.79
C ALA A 73 -3.60 12.51 2.75
N ALA A 74 -2.44 11.90 2.46
CA ALA A 74 -1.17 12.61 2.38
C ALA A 74 -1.14 13.61 1.22
N ALA A 75 -1.67 13.23 0.04
CA ALA A 75 -1.77 14.12 -1.12
C ALA A 75 -2.69 15.32 -0.83
N ARG A 76 -3.86 15.07 -0.25
CA ARG A 76 -4.80 16.12 0.15
C ARG A 76 -4.23 17.05 1.23
N ALA A 77 -3.55 16.48 2.23
CA ALA A 77 -2.86 17.27 3.27
C ALA A 77 -1.72 18.13 2.71
N ALA A 78 -1.11 17.70 1.61
CA ALA A 78 -0.14 18.52 0.85
C ALA A 78 -0.80 19.58 -0.05
N GLY A 79 -2.13 19.73 0.00
CA GLY A 79 -2.89 20.69 -0.82
C GLY A 79 -3.00 20.29 -2.29
N LEU A 80 -2.81 19.03 -2.65
CA LEU A 80 -2.82 18.58 -4.04
C LEU A 80 -4.22 18.19 -4.51
N ARG A 81 -4.49 18.42 -5.78
CA ARG A 81 -5.69 17.95 -6.46
C ARG A 81 -5.48 16.51 -6.94
N VAL A 82 -6.14 15.58 -6.27
CA VAL A 82 -6.03 14.15 -6.61
C VAL A 82 -6.84 13.84 -7.87
N VAL A 83 -6.22 13.18 -8.85
CA VAL A 83 -6.82 12.74 -10.11
C VAL A 83 -6.67 11.24 -10.24
N ALA A 84 -7.80 10.56 -10.46
CA ALA A 84 -7.88 9.11 -10.57
C ALA A 84 -7.40 8.60 -11.93
N VAL A 85 -6.59 7.53 -11.92
CA VAL A 85 -6.23 6.73 -13.11
C VAL A 85 -6.74 5.31 -12.88
N PRO A 86 -7.65 4.79 -13.74
CA PRO A 86 -8.19 3.45 -13.59
C PRO A 86 -7.12 2.36 -13.69
N ILE A 87 -7.32 1.30 -12.92
CA ILE A 87 -6.49 0.08 -12.98
C ILE A 87 -7.33 -1.13 -13.35
N ASP A 88 -6.68 -2.17 -13.87
CA ASP A 88 -7.23 -3.50 -14.08
C ASP A 88 -6.59 -4.53 -13.14
N GLU A 89 -6.75 -5.83 -13.46
CA GLU A 89 -6.19 -6.92 -12.67
C GLU A 89 -4.65 -6.98 -12.69
N GLU A 90 -4.02 -6.33 -13.66
CA GLU A 90 -2.57 -6.20 -13.76
C GLU A 90 -2.04 -4.83 -13.28
N GLY A 91 -2.89 -3.96 -12.72
CA GLY A 91 -2.52 -2.64 -12.22
C GLY A 91 -2.83 -1.51 -13.21
N VAL A 92 -2.09 -0.41 -13.15
CA VAL A 92 -2.35 0.75 -14.00
C VAL A 92 -2.17 0.45 -15.47
N ARG A 93 -3.07 0.99 -16.29
CA ARG A 93 -3.03 0.90 -17.75
C ARG A 93 -2.20 2.08 -18.28
N PRO A 94 -1.05 1.82 -18.97
CA PRO A 94 -0.13 2.88 -19.41
C PRO A 94 -0.76 3.90 -20.34
N GLU A 95 -1.69 3.47 -21.23
CA GLU A 95 -2.40 4.36 -22.13
C GLU A 95 -3.30 5.36 -21.39
N LEU A 96 -4.04 4.90 -20.37
CA LEU A 96 -4.87 5.78 -19.55
C LEU A 96 -4.02 6.73 -18.68
N LEU A 97 -2.85 6.27 -18.25
CA LEU A 97 -1.88 7.12 -17.53
C LEU A 97 -1.35 8.22 -18.44
N ALA A 98 -1.03 7.91 -19.70
CA ALA A 98 -0.58 8.90 -20.70
C ALA A 98 -1.65 9.95 -20.96
N GLU A 99 -2.90 9.52 -21.17
CA GLU A 99 -4.05 10.42 -21.35
C GLU A 99 -4.24 11.33 -20.12
N ALA A 100 -4.17 10.76 -18.91
CA ALA A 100 -4.32 11.53 -17.68
C ALA A 100 -3.23 12.59 -17.51
N PHE A 101 -1.97 12.29 -17.85
CA PHE A 101 -0.90 13.28 -17.86
C PHE A 101 -1.17 14.41 -18.88
N ALA A 102 -1.59 14.06 -20.09
CA ALA A 102 -1.88 15.02 -21.16
C ALA A 102 -3.03 15.96 -20.79
N LEU A 103 -4.11 15.41 -20.22
CA LEU A 103 -5.31 16.17 -19.86
C LEU A 103 -5.13 17.07 -18.65
N THR A 104 -4.28 16.67 -17.69
CA THR A 104 -4.19 17.36 -16.39
C THR A 104 -2.95 18.22 -16.21
N GLY A 105 -1.92 17.97 -17.00
CA GLY A 105 -0.60 18.58 -16.83
C GLY A 105 0.11 18.13 -15.54
N ALA A 106 -0.33 17.02 -14.91
CA ALA A 106 0.29 16.48 -13.71
C ALA A 106 1.78 16.16 -13.94
N ARG A 107 2.56 16.25 -12.87
CA ARG A 107 4.00 15.92 -12.87
C ARG A 107 4.37 14.88 -11.84
N VAL A 108 3.38 14.28 -11.18
CA VAL A 108 3.57 13.23 -10.18
C VAL A 108 2.50 12.17 -10.37
N PHE A 109 2.92 10.91 -10.40
CA PHE A 109 2.06 9.74 -10.34
C PHE A 109 2.43 8.88 -9.13
N TYR A 110 1.44 8.49 -8.33
CA TYR A 110 1.59 7.56 -7.21
C TYR A 110 1.01 6.21 -7.58
N CYS A 111 1.77 5.13 -7.35
CA CYS A 111 1.34 3.75 -7.58
C CYS A 111 1.89 2.75 -6.57
N GLN A 112 1.21 1.61 -6.46
CA GLN A 112 1.63 0.43 -5.71
C GLN A 112 1.78 -0.76 -6.68
N PRO A 113 2.90 -0.88 -7.40
CA PRO A 113 3.04 -1.83 -8.49
C PRO A 113 3.20 -3.29 -8.05
N THR A 114 3.31 -3.57 -6.75
CA THR A 114 3.48 -4.91 -6.21
C THR A 114 2.45 -5.16 -5.11
N LEU A 115 1.55 -6.15 -5.32
CA LEU A 115 0.51 -6.53 -4.36
C LEU A 115 -0.32 -5.33 -3.90
N HIS A 116 -0.85 -4.61 -4.87
CA HIS A 116 -1.58 -3.36 -4.73
C HIS A 116 -2.63 -3.38 -3.61
N ASN A 117 -2.68 -2.37 -2.78
CA ASN A 117 -3.72 -2.18 -1.76
C ASN A 117 -4.81 -1.23 -2.29
N PRO A 118 -6.06 -1.72 -2.53
CA PRO A 118 -6.62 -2.93 -1.94
C PRO A 118 -6.71 -4.15 -2.86
N THR A 119 -6.44 -4.04 -4.16
CA THR A 119 -6.86 -5.03 -5.17
C THR A 119 -6.03 -6.31 -5.17
N GLY A 120 -4.78 -6.26 -4.72
CA GLY A 120 -3.83 -7.38 -4.83
C GLY A 120 -3.15 -7.50 -6.19
N ALA A 121 -3.43 -6.61 -7.14
CA ALA A 121 -2.81 -6.57 -8.45
C ALA A 121 -1.29 -6.44 -8.36
N THR A 122 -0.59 -7.00 -9.33
CA THR A 122 0.86 -6.83 -9.46
C THR A 122 1.19 -6.47 -10.90
N LEU A 123 1.73 -5.27 -11.08
CA LEU A 123 2.09 -4.71 -12.38
C LEU A 123 3.20 -5.57 -13.03
N PRO A 124 2.96 -6.18 -14.19
CA PRO A 124 3.94 -7.02 -14.86
C PRO A 124 5.10 -6.18 -15.42
N ARG A 125 6.22 -6.84 -15.72
CA ARG A 125 7.45 -6.16 -16.12
C ARG A 125 7.27 -5.23 -17.32
N HIS A 126 6.59 -5.67 -18.37
CA HIS A 126 6.36 -4.87 -19.58
C HIS A 126 5.62 -3.57 -19.25
N ARG A 127 4.52 -3.63 -18.44
CA ARG A 127 3.80 -2.43 -18.03
C ARG A 127 4.65 -1.51 -17.13
N ARG A 128 5.57 -2.05 -16.32
CA ARG A 128 6.52 -1.22 -15.55
C ARG A 128 7.40 -0.39 -16.48
N GLU A 129 7.91 -1.00 -17.55
CA GLU A 129 8.72 -0.32 -18.56
C GLU A 129 7.90 0.75 -19.33
N GLU A 130 6.65 0.45 -19.66
CA GLU A 130 5.73 1.38 -20.30
C GLU A 130 5.35 2.56 -19.39
N VAL A 131 5.05 2.31 -18.12
CA VAL A 131 4.78 3.36 -17.11
C VAL A 131 5.96 4.33 -16.98
N LEU A 132 7.19 3.80 -16.95
CA LEU A 132 8.39 4.64 -16.92
C LEU A 132 8.55 5.47 -18.19
N ALA A 133 8.27 4.89 -19.36
CA ALA A 133 8.31 5.60 -20.63
C ALA A 133 7.28 6.74 -20.68
N VAL A 134 6.04 6.47 -20.24
CA VAL A 134 4.95 7.47 -20.15
C VAL A 134 5.31 8.59 -19.18
N ALA A 135 5.78 8.27 -17.98
CA ALA A 135 6.17 9.26 -16.98
C ALA A 135 7.32 10.15 -17.49
N ARG A 136 8.31 9.54 -18.16
CA ARG A 136 9.42 10.28 -18.78
C ARG A 136 8.92 11.21 -19.88
N ALA A 137 8.06 10.76 -20.77
CA ALA A 137 7.49 11.59 -21.84
C ALA A 137 6.70 12.78 -21.27
N ALA A 138 6.02 12.59 -20.15
CA ALA A 138 5.33 13.65 -19.42
C ALA A 138 6.27 14.55 -18.59
N GLY A 139 7.55 14.24 -18.46
CA GLY A 139 8.47 14.94 -17.54
C GLY A 139 8.03 14.82 -16.08
N ALA A 140 7.45 13.69 -15.70
CA ALA A 140 6.82 13.45 -14.41
C ALA A 140 7.65 12.51 -13.52
N PHE A 141 7.48 12.63 -12.20
CA PHE A 141 8.00 11.70 -11.22
C PHE A 141 6.99 10.59 -10.91
N VAL A 142 7.51 9.41 -10.58
CA VAL A 142 6.70 8.27 -10.09
C VAL A 142 7.04 8.01 -8.62
N ILE A 143 6.03 8.03 -7.76
CA ILE A 143 6.16 7.57 -6.36
C ILE A 143 5.73 6.12 -6.32
N GLU A 144 6.69 5.22 -6.19
CA GLU A 144 6.51 3.78 -6.07
C GLU A 144 6.43 3.38 -4.60
N ASP A 145 5.24 3.03 -4.11
CA ASP A 145 5.04 2.56 -2.73
C ASP A 145 5.11 1.02 -2.69
N ASP A 146 6.26 0.51 -2.28
CA ASP A 146 6.57 -0.91 -2.19
C ASP A 146 6.43 -1.44 -0.75
N TYR A 147 5.24 -1.28 -0.19
CA TYR A 147 4.92 -1.68 1.19
C TYR A 147 4.84 -3.21 1.37
N ALA A 148 4.57 -3.94 0.29
CA ALA A 148 4.15 -5.34 0.34
C ALA A 148 5.18 -6.35 -0.21
N ALA A 149 6.35 -5.91 -0.68
CA ALA A 149 7.34 -6.79 -1.32
C ALA A 149 7.71 -8.02 -0.46
N TYR A 150 7.82 -7.85 0.85
CA TYR A 150 8.15 -8.95 1.78
C TYR A 150 7.03 -9.99 1.94
N PHE A 151 5.80 -9.67 1.55
CA PHE A 151 4.63 -10.55 1.66
C PHE A 151 4.33 -11.31 0.37
N ALA A 152 5.17 -11.17 -0.64
CA ALA A 152 4.98 -11.87 -1.92
C ALA A 152 5.29 -13.37 -1.78
N ALA A 153 4.40 -14.20 -2.32
CA ALA A 153 4.61 -15.64 -2.45
C ALA A 153 5.24 -15.94 -3.82
N GLY A 154 6.57 -16.07 -3.83
CA GLY A 154 7.34 -16.31 -5.05
C GLY A 154 7.99 -15.05 -5.65
N ARG A 155 8.40 -15.15 -6.92
CA ARG A 155 9.10 -14.05 -7.62
C ARG A 155 8.12 -12.96 -8.05
N VAL A 156 8.48 -11.72 -7.75
CA VAL A 156 7.80 -10.51 -8.25
C VAL A 156 8.68 -9.80 -9.26
N PRO A 157 8.10 -9.01 -10.18
CA PRO A 157 8.88 -8.15 -11.07
C PRO A 157 9.80 -7.20 -10.30
N PRO A 158 10.94 -6.81 -10.85
CA PRO A 158 11.87 -5.88 -10.19
C PRO A 158 11.19 -4.52 -9.98
N PRO A 159 11.48 -3.81 -8.87
CA PRO A 159 10.91 -2.49 -8.61
C PRO A 159 11.18 -1.49 -9.75
N LEU A 160 10.26 -0.54 -9.94
CA LEU A 160 10.39 0.51 -10.97
C LEU A 160 11.72 1.27 -10.86
N VAL A 161 12.15 1.57 -9.64
CA VAL A 161 13.42 2.28 -9.40
C VAL A 161 14.65 1.55 -9.95
N THR A 162 14.61 0.22 -10.07
CA THR A 162 15.71 -0.57 -10.64
C THR A 162 15.73 -0.57 -12.18
N LEU A 163 14.60 -0.22 -12.78
CA LEU A 163 14.44 -0.08 -14.24
C LEU A 163 14.61 1.38 -14.68
N ASP A 164 14.60 2.32 -13.73
CA ASP A 164 14.71 3.75 -14.00
C ASP A 164 16.16 4.20 -14.18
N ALA A 165 16.51 4.57 -15.41
CA ALA A 165 17.82 5.13 -15.77
C ALA A 165 17.88 6.66 -15.65
N HIS A 166 16.76 7.35 -15.37
CA HIS A 166 16.65 8.81 -15.48
C HIS A 166 16.45 9.53 -14.14
N GLY A 167 16.31 8.79 -13.03
CA GLY A 167 16.09 9.37 -11.70
C GLY A 167 14.69 9.99 -11.54
N THR A 168 13.70 9.42 -12.20
CA THR A 168 12.29 9.85 -12.15
C THR A 168 11.50 9.14 -11.06
N VAL A 169 11.99 7.99 -10.56
CA VAL A 169 11.30 7.17 -9.55
C VAL A 169 11.77 7.54 -8.14
N VAL A 170 10.80 7.74 -7.25
CA VAL A 170 10.97 7.76 -5.80
C VAL A 170 10.34 6.48 -5.24
N HIS A 171 11.18 5.54 -4.84
CA HIS A 171 10.76 4.25 -4.29
C HIS A 171 10.71 4.29 -2.78
N VAL A 172 9.62 3.82 -2.19
CA VAL A 172 9.40 3.81 -0.73
C VAL A 172 9.25 2.36 -0.26
N ARG A 173 10.20 1.87 0.55
CA ARG A 173 10.12 0.55 1.19
C ARG A 173 10.12 0.68 2.71
N SER A 174 9.07 0.19 3.34
CA SER A 174 8.88 0.31 4.80
C SER A 174 9.15 -1.00 5.53
N LEU A 175 9.84 -0.92 6.68
CA LEU A 175 9.99 -2.04 7.61
C LEU A 175 8.81 -2.20 8.56
N SER A 176 7.95 -1.18 8.71
CA SER A 176 6.90 -1.17 9.74
C SER A 176 5.88 -2.30 9.62
N LYS A 177 5.62 -2.80 8.39
CA LYS A 177 4.65 -3.88 8.17
C LYS A 177 5.23 -5.26 8.39
N ILE A 178 6.51 -5.43 8.12
CA ILE A 178 7.19 -6.73 8.22
C ILE A 178 7.86 -6.95 9.60
N SER A 179 8.05 -5.89 10.39
CA SER A 179 8.65 -5.99 11.71
C SER A 179 7.66 -5.59 12.81
N ALA A 180 7.67 -4.33 13.19
CA ALA A 180 6.78 -3.76 14.19
C ALA A 180 6.28 -2.40 13.73
N ALA A 181 4.99 -2.14 13.94
CA ALA A 181 4.36 -0.87 13.54
C ALA A 181 5.02 0.34 14.20
N SER A 182 5.51 0.19 15.43
CA SER A 182 6.20 1.22 16.23
C SER A 182 7.63 1.51 15.78
N LEU A 183 8.27 0.64 14.98
CA LEU A 183 9.65 0.83 14.53
C LEU A 183 9.80 2.08 13.65
N ARG A 184 8.79 2.39 12.85
CA ARG A 184 8.72 3.62 12.03
C ARG A 184 9.98 3.91 11.22
N ILE A 185 10.46 2.92 10.47
CA ILE A 185 11.61 3.03 9.57
C ILE A 185 11.17 2.71 8.13
N ALA A 186 11.55 3.58 7.21
CA ALA A 186 11.46 3.34 5.77
C ALA A 186 12.74 3.80 5.07
N GLY A 187 13.16 3.07 4.05
CA GLY A 187 14.13 3.51 3.06
C GLY A 187 13.40 4.15 1.89
N VAL A 188 13.82 5.35 1.54
CA VAL A 188 13.37 6.06 0.34
C VAL A 188 14.53 6.12 -0.63
N ILE A 189 14.36 5.56 -1.80
CA ILE A 189 15.37 5.55 -2.86
C ILE A 189 14.99 6.59 -3.89
N ALA A 190 15.89 7.54 -4.12
CA ALA A 190 15.71 8.60 -5.11
C ALA A 190 17.05 9.07 -5.65
N ARG A 191 17.06 9.53 -6.90
CA ARG A 191 18.25 10.04 -7.59
C ARG A 191 18.00 11.44 -8.17
N GLY A 192 19.07 12.13 -8.53
CA GLY A 192 19.00 13.41 -9.21
C GLY A 192 18.13 14.47 -8.52
N PRO A 193 17.30 15.21 -9.27
CA PRO A 193 16.46 16.28 -8.74
C PRO A 193 15.48 15.83 -7.66
N ALA A 194 14.91 14.60 -7.76
CA ALA A 194 14.01 14.05 -6.75
C ALA A 194 14.71 13.90 -5.40
N ALA A 195 15.93 13.37 -5.38
CA ALA A 195 16.71 13.20 -4.15
C ALA A 195 17.02 14.55 -3.48
N HIS A 196 17.38 15.58 -4.26
CA HIS A 196 17.66 16.92 -3.72
C HIS A 196 16.41 17.52 -3.07
N ARG A 197 15.26 17.47 -3.74
CA ARG A 197 13.99 17.99 -3.21
C ARG A 197 13.55 17.27 -1.95
N LEU A 198 13.66 15.93 -1.92
CA LEU A 198 13.32 15.12 -0.74
C LEU A 198 14.20 15.45 0.47
N ARG A 199 15.52 15.63 0.27
CA ARG A 199 16.44 16.04 1.36
C ARG A 199 16.08 17.41 1.91
N ALA A 200 15.72 18.37 1.05
CA ALA A 200 15.31 19.71 1.48
C ALA A 200 14.04 19.65 2.34
N VAL A 201 13.01 18.90 1.91
CA VAL A 201 11.77 18.74 2.68
C VAL A 201 12.05 18.00 3.99
N GLN A 202 12.85 16.93 4.00
CA GLN A 202 13.20 16.19 5.21
C GLN A 202 13.94 17.08 6.23
N ALA A 203 14.86 17.91 5.77
CA ALA A 203 15.62 18.82 6.64
C ALA A 203 14.72 19.85 7.33
N VAL A 204 13.61 20.25 6.73
CA VAL A 204 12.65 21.20 7.32
C VAL A 204 11.64 20.49 8.23
N ASP A 205 11.12 19.33 7.78
CA ASP A 205 9.98 18.70 8.45
C ASP A 205 10.37 17.81 9.65
N SER A 206 11.48 17.11 9.59
CA SER A 206 11.80 16.08 10.58
C SER A 206 13.30 15.93 10.89
N PHE A 207 14.18 16.64 10.18
CA PHE A 207 15.63 16.49 10.26
C PHE A 207 16.06 15.04 9.95
N PHE A 208 15.95 14.16 10.93
CA PHE A 208 16.37 12.77 10.87
C PHE A 208 15.43 11.86 11.66
N VAL A 209 15.49 10.58 11.41
CA VAL A 209 14.85 9.56 12.26
C VAL A 209 15.73 9.30 13.48
N ALA A 210 15.11 9.20 14.65
CA ALA A 210 15.83 8.96 15.90
C ALA A 210 16.81 7.79 15.80
N ARG A 211 18.07 8.03 16.17
CA ARG A 211 19.16 7.05 16.08
C ARG A 211 18.87 5.72 16.78
N PRO A 212 18.29 5.69 18.00
CA PRO A 212 17.97 4.42 18.66
C PRO A 212 17.05 3.50 17.83
N LEU A 213 16.09 4.07 17.07
CA LEU A 213 15.22 3.29 16.21
C LEU A 213 15.98 2.72 14.99
N GLN A 214 16.89 3.50 14.41
CA GLN A 214 17.71 3.05 13.30
C GLN A 214 18.69 1.94 13.73
N GLU A 215 19.31 2.07 14.91
CA GLU A 215 20.20 1.05 15.48
C GLU A 215 19.42 -0.24 15.80
N ALA A 216 18.21 -0.12 16.38
CA ALA A 216 17.35 -1.27 16.65
C ALA A 216 16.95 -1.99 15.34
N ALA A 217 16.63 -1.24 14.29
CA ALA A 217 16.35 -1.81 12.98
C ALA A 217 17.58 -2.57 12.43
N LEU A 218 18.78 -1.96 12.50
CA LEU A 218 20.01 -2.60 12.05
C LEU A 218 20.33 -3.88 12.81
N GLU A 219 20.16 -3.88 14.14
CA GLU A 219 20.36 -5.07 14.97
C GLU A 219 19.41 -6.20 14.55
N PHE A 220 18.15 -5.89 14.28
CA PHE A 220 17.15 -6.87 13.87
C PHE A 220 17.41 -7.42 12.46
N ILE A 221 17.55 -6.56 11.45
CA ILE A 221 17.75 -6.98 10.05
C ILE A 221 19.11 -7.65 9.83
N GLY A 222 20.12 -7.32 10.62
CA GLY A 222 21.45 -7.95 10.61
C GLY A 222 21.51 -9.30 11.33
N SER A 223 20.44 -9.69 12.05
CA SER A 223 20.43 -10.91 12.85
C SER A 223 20.04 -12.14 12.02
N PRO A 224 20.46 -13.36 12.41
CA PRO A 224 19.97 -14.61 11.80
C PRO A 224 18.46 -14.79 11.95
N ALA A 225 17.83 -14.13 12.92
CA ALA A 225 16.39 -14.16 13.14
C ALA A 225 15.62 -13.51 11.99
N TRP A 226 16.18 -12.51 11.30
CA TRP A 226 15.54 -11.81 10.20
C TRP A 226 15.11 -12.76 9.07
N ARG A 227 16.02 -13.59 8.57
CA ARG A 227 15.72 -14.54 7.48
C ARG A 227 14.66 -15.56 7.88
N ARG A 228 14.73 -16.08 9.13
CA ARG A 228 13.72 -17.00 9.64
C ARG A 228 12.36 -16.33 9.73
N HIS A 229 12.32 -15.12 10.26
CA HIS A 229 11.11 -14.30 10.35
C HIS A 229 10.47 -14.08 8.98
N LEU A 230 11.23 -13.68 7.94
CA LEU A 230 10.71 -13.51 6.58
C LEU A 230 10.09 -14.80 6.04
N ALA A 231 10.79 -15.93 6.17
CA ALA A 231 10.30 -17.22 5.70
C ALA A 231 9.02 -17.66 6.42
N GLU A 232 8.91 -17.38 7.72
CA GLU A 232 7.73 -17.67 8.51
C GLU A 232 6.55 -16.80 8.11
N VAL A 233 6.74 -15.49 8.00
CA VAL A 233 5.70 -14.54 7.56
C VAL A 233 5.16 -14.92 6.18
N GLN A 234 6.02 -15.27 5.23
CA GLN A 234 5.60 -15.66 3.88
C GLN A 234 4.74 -16.94 3.91
N ARG A 235 5.09 -17.93 4.73
CA ARG A 235 4.27 -19.15 4.91
C ARG A 235 2.91 -18.85 5.54
N GLU A 236 2.93 -18.04 6.62
CA GLU A 236 1.71 -17.65 7.33
C GLU A 236 0.76 -16.85 6.45
N VAL A 237 1.26 -15.91 5.68
CA VAL A 237 0.46 -15.11 4.73
C VAL A 237 -0.30 -16.02 3.76
N VAL A 238 0.38 -17.00 3.16
CA VAL A 238 -0.24 -17.94 2.21
C VAL A 238 -1.26 -18.84 2.92
N SER A 239 -0.94 -19.35 4.10
CA SER A 239 -1.82 -20.21 4.91
C SER A 239 -3.11 -19.47 5.28
N ARG A 240 -2.99 -18.25 5.82
CA ARG A 240 -4.14 -17.43 6.23
C ARG A 240 -4.98 -16.96 5.06
N GLN A 241 -4.36 -16.64 3.91
CA GLN A 241 -5.07 -16.31 2.69
C GLN A 241 -5.97 -17.48 2.24
N ARG A 242 -5.44 -18.71 2.26
CA ARG A 242 -6.22 -19.93 1.91
C ARG A 242 -7.37 -20.14 2.90
N ALA A 243 -7.13 -19.98 4.19
CA ALA A 243 -8.16 -20.10 5.21
C ALA A 243 -9.30 -19.09 4.98
N LEU A 244 -8.96 -17.82 4.71
CA LEU A 244 -9.95 -16.78 4.43
C LEU A 244 -10.75 -17.08 3.16
N LEU A 245 -10.10 -17.54 2.07
CA LEU A 245 -10.78 -17.92 0.82
C LEU A 245 -11.76 -19.08 1.04
N THR A 246 -11.34 -20.11 1.77
CA THR A 246 -12.20 -21.25 2.13
C THR A 246 -13.39 -20.84 2.97
N ALA A 247 -13.16 -19.98 3.97
CA ALA A 247 -14.23 -19.46 4.82
C ALA A 247 -15.24 -18.61 4.02
N LEU A 248 -14.77 -17.73 3.11
CA LEU A 248 -15.63 -16.94 2.23
C LEU A 248 -16.52 -17.82 1.35
N ALA A 249 -15.94 -18.84 0.71
CA ALA A 249 -16.69 -19.75 -0.13
C ALA A 249 -17.79 -20.51 0.66
N ARG A 250 -17.53 -20.86 1.93
CA ARG A 250 -18.47 -21.60 2.78
C ARG A 250 -19.54 -20.73 3.39
N HIS A 251 -19.20 -19.58 3.92
CA HIS A 251 -20.05 -18.80 4.81
C HIS A 251 -20.54 -17.46 4.22
N ALA A 252 -19.89 -16.95 3.18
CA ALA A 252 -20.25 -15.68 2.56
C ALA A 252 -20.13 -15.73 1.01
N PRO A 253 -20.82 -16.66 0.32
CA PRO A 253 -20.66 -16.88 -1.11
C PRO A 253 -21.09 -15.68 -1.97
N ALA A 254 -21.91 -14.77 -1.44
CA ALA A 254 -22.28 -13.51 -2.10
C ALA A 254 -21.11 -12.51 -2.14
N ALA A 255 -20.15 -12.63 -1.25
CA ALA A 255 -18.96 -11.81 -1.18
C ALA A 255 -17.86 -12.38 -2.11
N ARG A 256 -17.75 -11.85 -3.33
CA ARG A 256 -16.89 -12.41 -4.38
C ARG A 256 -15.51 -11.75 -4.38
N VAL A 257 -14.46 -12.56 -4.25
CA VAL A 257 -13.08 -12.09 -4.39
C VAL A 257 -12.82 -11.68 -5.84
N HIS A 258 -12.33 -10.45 -6.04
CA HIS A 258 -12.09 -9.91 -7.38
C HIS A 258 -10.86 -10.56 -8.04
N LEU A 259 -9.75 -10.60 -7.29
CA LEU A 259 -8.48 -11.19 -7.70
C LEU A 259 -7.86 -11.91 -6.50
N VAL A 260 -7.33 -13.11 -6.69
CA VAL A 260 -6.55 -13.82 -5.67
C VAL A 260 -5.07 -13.45 -5.86
N PRO A 261 -4.50 -12.62 -4.97
CA PRO A 261 -3.12 -12.18 -5.13
C PRO A 261 -2.13 -13.30 -4.78
N ARG A 262 -0.91 -13.22 -5.33
CA ARG A 262 0.19 -14.13 -4.96
C ARG A 262 0.89 -13.67 -3.68
N GLY A 263 0.17 -13.71 -2.56
CA GLY A 263 0.62 -13.20 -1.27
C GLY A 263 -0.10 -11.92 -0.85
N GLY A 264 0.59 -11.01 -0.18
CA GLY A 264 0.00 -9.78 0.35
C GLY A 264 -0.75 -10.00 1.65
N MET A 265 -1.49 -9.01 2.10
CA MET A 265 -2.17 -9.02 3.41
C MET A 265 -3.69 -8.94 3.30
N HIS A 266 -4.22 -8.70 2.09
CA HIS A 266 -5.60 -8.32 1.87
C HIS A 266 -6.24 -9.12 0.74
N LEU A 267 -7.57 -9.31 0.86
CA LEU A 267 -8.43 -9.67 -0.25
C LEU A 267 -9.39 -8.51 -0.54
N TRP A 268 -9.59 -8.21 -1.83
CA TRP A 268 -10.55 -7.23 -2.31
C TRP A 268 -11.81 -7.95 -2.75
N VAL A 269 -12.93 -7.63 -2.09
CA VAL A 269 -14.17 -8.39 -2.21
C VAL A 269 -15.26 -7.49 -2.78
N ARG A 270 -15.91 -7.95 -3.84
CA ARG A 270 -17.12 -7.35 -4.39
C ARG A 270 -18.33 -7.87 -3.63
N LEU A 271 -19.25 -6.98 -3.31
CA LEU A 271 -20.56 -7.28 -2.77
C LEU A 271 -21.64 -7.18 -3.86
N PRO A 272 -22.83 -7.77 -3.67
CA PRO A 272 -23.98 -7.52 -4.51
C PRO A 272 -24.32 -6.01 -4.54
N GLN A 273 -24.80 -5.52 -5.69
CA GLN A 273 -25.00 -4.08 -5.93
C GLN A 273 -26.05 -3.46 -5.00
N GLU A 274 -27.01 -4.25 -4.56
CA GLU A 274 -28.10 -3.87 -3.66
C GLU A 274 -27.67 -3.68 -2.20
N VAL A 275 -26.44 -4.11 -1.85
CA VAL A 275 -25.94 -4.00 -0.48
C VAL A 275 -25.52 -2.56 -0.18
N ASP A 276 -26.11 -1.97 0.86
CA ASP A 276 -25.58 -0.73 1.42
C ASP A 276 -24.30 -1.03 2.24
N GLU A 277 -23.16 -0.60 1.70
CA GLU A 277 -21.83 -0.85 2.28
C GLU A 277 -21.71 -0.30 3.70
N ALA A 278 -22.29 0.89 3.97
CA ALA A 278 -22.16 1.54 5.27
C ALA A 278 -22.93 0.77 6.35
N SER A 279 -24.18 0.40 6.06
CA SER A 279 -25.01 -0.41 6.95
C SER A 279 -24.38 -1.79 7.21
N LEU A 280 -23.83 -2.43 6.17
CA LEU A 280 -23.14 -3.72 6.33
C LEU A 280 -21.93 -3.62 7.24
N VAL A 281 -21.09 -2.61 7.07
CA VAL A 281 -19.88 -2.40 7.89
C VAL A 281 -20.27 -2.17 9.35
N GLU A 282 -21.31 -1.39 9.61
CA GLU A 282 -21.79 -1.15 10.98
C GLU A 282 -22.42 -2.41 11.59
N ALA A 283 -23.23 -3.13 10.85
CA ALA A 283 -23.81 -4.39 11.31
C ALA A 283 -22.72 -5.44 11.58
N ALA A 284 -21.70 -5.55 10.74
CA ALA A 284 -20.54 -6.42 11.00
C ALA A 284 -19.82 -6.02 12.28
N ARG A 285 -19.58 -4.71 12.51
CA ARG A 285 -18.95 -4.19 13.72
C ARG A 285 -19.74 -4.56 14.98
N LEU A 286 -21.06 -4.41 14.96
CA LEU A 286 -21.96 -4.79 16.07
C LEU A 286 -21.93 -6.31 16.34
N ASN A 287 -21.62 -7.13 15.33
CA ASN A 287 -21.42 -8.56 15.44
C ASN A 287 -19.96 -8.96 15.73
N GLY A 288 -19.10 -8.01 16.13
CA GLY A 288 -17.71 -8.23 16.53
C GLY A 288 -16.74 -8.49 15.36
N VAL A 289 -17.09 -8.04 14.14
CA VAL A 289 -16.25 -8.19 12.95
C VAL A 289 -15.88 -6.82 12.38
N LEU A 290 -14.60 -6.48 12.40
CA LEU A 290 -14.10 -5.25 11.80
C LEU A 290 -13.66 -5.52 10.36
N VAL A 291 -14.30 -4.86 9.41
CA VAL A 291 -13.95 -4.89 7.99
C VAL A 291 -13.67 -3.47 7.48
N SER A 292 -12.92 -3.35 6.40
CA SER A 292 -12.61 -2.05 5.82
C SER A 292 -13.58 -1.77 4.66
N PRO A 293 -14.39 -0.69 4.73
CA PRO A 293 -15.29 -0.32 3.64
C PRO A 293 -14.52 0.02 2.37
N GLY A 294 -15.07 -0.35 1.21
CA GLY A 294 -14.40 -0.16 -0.08
C GLY A 294 -14.31 1.29 -0.51
N ARG A 295 -15.32 2.09 -0.22
CA ARG A 295 -15.42 3.49 -0.66
C ARG A 295 -14.21 4.36 -0.26
N ILE A 296 -13.54 4.07 0.86
CA ILE A 296 -12.40 4.88 1.32
C ILE A 296 -11.14 4.74 0.44
N TYR A 297 -11.10 3.72 -0.43
CA TYR A 297 -10.00 3.47 -1.37
C TYR A 297 -10.17 4.21 -2.70
N TYR A 298 -11.31 4.87 -2.91
CA TYR A 298 -11.57 5.61 -4.13
C TYR A 298 -11.38 7.12 -3.91
N PRO A 299 -10.65 7.80 -4.79
CA PRO A 299 -10.53 9.26 -4.74
C PRO A 299 -11.84 9.97 -5.10
N SER A 300 -12.72 9.29 -5.85
CA SER A 300 -14.04 9.70 -6.30
C SER A 300 -15.08 8.63 -5.96
N GLU A 301 -16.27 8.70 -6.56
CA GLU A 301 -17.38 7.74 -6.37
C GLU A 301 -16.94 6.31 -6.73
N PRO A 302 -17.19 5.31 -5.86
CA PRO A 302 -16.88 3.91 -6.16
C PRO A 302 -17.89 3.32 -7.17
N PRO A 303 -17.48 2.36 -8.01
CA PRO A 303 -18.36 1.71 -9.00
C PRO A 303 -19.34 0.70 -8.39
N GLY A 304 -19.39 0.57 -7.08
CA GLY A 304 -20.26 -0.33 -6.33
C GLY A 304 -19.65 -0.79 -5.01
N PRO A 305 -20.43 -1.47 -4.16
CA PRO A 305 -20.03 -1.81 -2.80
C PRO A 305 -18.92 -2.88 -2.79
N ARG A 306 -17.93 -2.66 -1.93
CA ARG A 306 -16.76 -3.54 -1.78
C ARG A 306 -16.29 -3.56 -0.34
N LEU A 307 -15.55 -4.59 0.01
CA LEU A 307 -14.81 -4.68 1.28
C LEU A 307 -13.37 -5.04 1.02
N ARG A 308 -12.46 -4.50 1.84
CA ARG A 308 -11.13 -5.06 1.98
C ARG A 308 -11.07 -5.90 3.26
N LEU A 309 -10.74 -7.17 3.10
CA LEU A 309 -10.56 -8.11 4.20
C LEU A 309 -9.07 -8.36 4.43
N THR A 310 -8.64 -8.27 5.70
CA THR A 310 -7.23 -8.41 6.09
C THR A 310 -7.04 -9.72 6.83
N HIS A 311 -6.42 -10.70 6.18
CA HIS A 311 -6.20 -12.03 6.78
C HIS A 311 -5.04 -12.07 7.79
N THR A 312 -4.19 -11.06 7.83
CA THR A 312 -3.07 -10.98 8.77
C THR A 312 -3.45 -10.36 10.12
N ALA A 313 -4.66 -9.83 10.27
CA ALA A 313 -5.12 -9.18 11.51
C ALA A 313 -5.69 -10.18 12.53
N ALA A 314 -6.14 -11.35 12.11
CA ALA A 314 -6.67 -12.40 12.98
C ALA A 314 -5.55 -13.18 13.68
N ALA A 315 -5.82 -13.76 14.84
CA ALA A 315 -4.84 -14.57 15.56
C ALA A 315 -4.55 -15.90 14.85
N GLY A 316 -5.54 -16.48 14.14
CA GLY A 316 -5.38 -17.74 13.42
C GLY A 316 -6.51 -18.04 12.43
N ALA A 317 -6.47 -19.24 11.84
CA ALA A 317 -7.47 -19.69 10.87
C ALA A 317 -8.88 -19.80 11.46
N ALA A 318 -9.00 -20.23 12.74
CA ALA A 318 -10.28 -20.33 13.42
C ALA A 318 -10.97 -18.97 13.58
N ASP A 319 -10.20 -17.93 13.93
CA ASP A 319 -10.73 -16.57 14.04
C ASP A 319 -11.16 -16.00 12.68
N LEU A 320 -10.42 -16.35 11.61
CA LEU A 320 -10.81 -15.99 10.24
C LEU A 320 -12.12 -16.66 9.85
N GLU A 321 -12.27 -17.95 10.11
CA GLU A 321 -13.49 -18.68 9.82
C GLU A 321 -14.69 -18.13 10.58
N GLU A 322 -14.55 -17.88 11.89
CA GLU A 322 -15.61 -17.32 12.73
C GLU A 322 -15.97 -15.88 12.29
N GLY A 323 -14.98 -15.06 12.00
CA GLY A 323 -15.22 -13.70 11.48
C GLY A 323 -16.00 -13.72 10.17
N VAL A 324 -15.65 -14.59 9.23
CA VAL A 324 -16.38 -14.72 7.95
C VAL A 324 -17.77 -15.31 8.15
N ARG A 325 -17.95 -16.27 9.07
CA ARG A 325 -19.27 -16.82 9.42
C ARG A 325 -20.22 -15.73 9.91
N ARG A 326 -19.74 -14.86 10.79
CA ARG A 326 -20.52 -13.70 11.27
C ARG A 326 -20.83 -12.71 10.14
N LEU A 327 -19.83 -12.38 9.32
CA LEU A 327 -20.00 -11.49 8.17
C LEU A 327 -21.05 -12.05 7.19
N GLY A 328 -21.02 -13.37 6.92
CA GLY A 328 -21.97 -14.04 6.05
C GLY A 328 -23.41 -14.00 6.61
N ALA A 329 -23.57 -14.16 7.91
CA ALA A 329 -24.88 -14.03 8.56
C ALA A 329 -25.48 -12.61 8.41
N VAL A 330 -24.65 -11.58 8.55
CA VAL A 330 -25.07 -10.19 8.37
C VAL A 330 -25.43 -9.91 6.91
N LEU A 331 -24.65 -10.42 5.95
CA LEU A 331 -24.94 -10.30 4.52
C LEU A 331 -26.27 -10.96 4.13
N ALA A 332 -26.58 -12.13 4.68
CA ALA A 332 -27.83 -12.84 4.41
C ALA A 332 -29.06 -12.08 4.96
N GLN A 333 -28.94 -11.46 6.11
CA GLN A 333 -30.01 -10.63 6.71
C GLN A 333 -30.28 -9.36 5.89
N GLY A 334 -29.24 -8.70 5.38
CA GLY A 334 -29.37 -7.51 4.54
C GLY A 334 -30.05 -7.79 3.20
N ALA A 335 -29.82 -8.97 2.60
CA ALA A 335 -30.46 -9.39 1.36
C ALA A 335 -31.96 -9.74 1.53
N GLY A 336 -32.36 -10.29 2.70
CA GLY A 336 -33.75 -10.64 2.98
C GLY A 336 -34.67 -9.45 3.33
N GLY A 337 -34.10 -8.32 3.75
CA GLY A 337 -34.87 -7.11 4.13
C GLY A 337 -35.51 -6.35 2.95
N THR A 338 -34.95 -6.49 1.75
CA THR A 338 -35.44 -5.84 0.53
C THR A 338 -36.63 -6.55 -0.12
N GLU A 339 -36.79 -7.86 0.05
CA GLU A 339 -37.93 -8.60 -0.49
C GLU A 339 -39.21 -8.40 0.33
N ALA A 340 -39.12 -8.12 1.64
CA ALA A 340 -40.28 -7.94 2.51
C ALA A 340 -40.96 -6.54 2.35
N ALA A 341 -40.26 -5.56 1.79
CA ALA A 341 -40.83 -4.21 1.58
C ALA A 341 -41.55 -4.07 0.25
N GLY A 342 -41.39 -4.99 -0.72
CA GLY A 342 -41.97 -4.92 -2.05
C GLY A 342 -43.41 -5.51 -2.17
N THR A 343 -43.93 -6.22 -1.15
CA THR A 343 -45.21 -6.93 -1.22
C THR A 343 -46.36 -6.32 -0.41
N ARG A 344 -46.20 -5.11 0.13
CA ARG A 344 -47.30 -4.39 0.78
C ARG A 344 -47.70 -3.15 -0.02
N GLY A 345 -48.50 -3.32 -1.07
CA GLY A 345 -48.98 -2.16 -1.80
C GLY A 345 -49.75 -2.46 -3.07
N THR A 346 -50.67 -3.46 -3.07
CA THR A 346 -51.80 -3.47 -4.00
C THR A 346 -52.95 -4.26 -3.38
N GLY A 347 -53.87 -3.55 -2.72
CA GLY A 347 -55.10 -4.14 -2.18
C GLY A 347 -55.89 -3.11 -1.43
N ALA A 348 -56.57 -2.23 -2.17
CA ALA A 348 -57.90 -1.64 -1.88
C ALA A 348 -58.29 -0.71 -3.02
#